data_71510590d2b92ce89d931bbf3a36a538
#
_entry.id   71510590d2b92ce89d931bbf3a36a538
#
_cell.length_a   1.000
_cell.length_b   1.000
_cell.length_c   1.000
_cell.angle_alpha   90.00
_cell.angle_beta   90.00
_cell.angle_gamma   90.00
#
_symmetry.space_group_name_H-M   'P 1'
#
loop_
_entity.id
_entity.type
_entity.pdbx_description
1 polymer ?
#
loop_
_entity_poly.entity_id
_entity_poly.type
_entity_poly.pdbx_seq_one_letter_code
_entity_poly.pdbx_strand_id
1 'polypeptide(L)'
;MGILHPSYAAVVLLLGALACALVVMVISNQERLTLSTRRIRTTATKFLVTQEGYDYNILNPTPVEYVRSAKNGYAMYSVNMWKDPKVLATMEHDEDVWSICAHEDLPNLDVYFKADKKDEGILDQAITIFSLDCRSIDYESYGVTGFIVAMDKFGNVVNALPHGKGAPGGLTLGRSEGISMYNTTTAILAAVHGGFLWDYVTGELEALPFVADTHSLVYRWDDNKYYGMYSDAESRKTHSPQGMGAFDGNTGANKMDDPAYPGWGYLDDSHLNYLTVDGPFAYGSSRGESTLYKIDMRTNQKVWALGGRDSNFTIYGINGQPYDTKLHKYAPERYPWNHQHKFQHLGMGFYSLFDNNVGDGHEQVPKPWGTSSRNVILYVDEASRQAWEVFSHPTGDNAMSYGGTDLLPSGNVLTTSYVDWVHPADPDHQYHVNIWEVSTATNEVEWRAGFKGFNPVAPENLRDPYPHYFFDPLNPDGHVPTLWNIYTADRAYSTVFALHLCSARGGAAVRFSPFNTVRTQNDAPGVAYLLDPQGQVAAQKPFMYQKAWLDRPEEIEVPPGLARFQLGLNNQWDNPWAQDVDMHTLQACA
;
A
#
# COMPACT_ATOMS: atom_id res chain seq x y z
N MET A 1 20.49 76.01 2.24
CA MET A 1 20.81 74.90 1.33
C MET A 1 22.00 74.17 1.92
N GLY A 2 21.75 73.08 2.66
CA GLY A 2 22.81 72.29 3.28
C GLY A 2 23.28 71.22 2.29
N ILE A 3 24.56 71.28 1.99
CA ILE A 3 25.22 70.30 1.12
C ILE A 3 25.34 68.99 1.93
N LEU A 4 24.65 67.95 1.54
CA LEU A 4 24.79 66.60 2.11
C LEU A 4 26.21 66.09 1.84
N HIS A 5 26.87 65.66 2.91
CA HIS A 5 28.24 65.14 2.90
C HIS A 5 28.32 63.91 1.99
N PRO A 6 29.32 63.77 1.12
CA PRO A 6 29.39 62.69 0.10
C PRO A 6 29.33 61.27 0.67
N SER A 7 29.69 61.08 1.96
CA SER A 7 29.57 59.85 2.67
C SER A 7 28.13 59.36 2.92
N TYR A 8 27.15 60.29 3.03
CA TYR A 8 25.74 59.90 3.20
C TYR A 8 25.10 59.42 1.90
N ALA A 9 25.49 59.99 0.76
CA ALA A 9 25.01 59.55 -0.55
C ALA A 9 25.50 58.11 -0.88
N ALA A 10 26.72 57.77 -0.50
CA ALA A 10 27.28 56.41 -0.68
C ALA A 10 26.59 55.38 0.20
N VAL A 11 26.25 55.72 1.46
CA VAL A 11 25.53 54.79 2.36
C VAL A 11 24.07 54.58 1.88
N VAL A 12 23.40 55.60 1.43
CA VAL A 12 22.01 55.47 0.88
C VAL A 12 22.00 54.65 -0.40
N LEU A 13 22.98 54.80 -1.31
CA LEU A 13 23.12 53.99 -2.48
C LEU A 13 23.46 52.50 -2.15
N LEU A 14 24.30 52.25 -1.14
CA LEU A 14 24.62 50.88 -0.71
C LEU A 14 23.43 50.18 -0.08
N LEU A 15 22.67 50.88 0.76
CA LEU A 15 21.44 50.34 1.37
C LEU A 15 20.33 50.08 0.32
N GLY A 16 20.22 50.97 -0.67
CA GLY A 16 19.31 50.76 -1.81
C GLY A 16 19.68 49.55 -2.65
N ALA A 17 20.96 49.38 -2.95
CA ALA A 17 21.46 48.20 -3.68
C ALA A 17 21.27 46.87 -2.90
N LEU A 18 21.48 46.89 -1.57
CA LEU A 18 21.22 45.73 -0.71
C LEU A 18 19.73 45.37 -0.63
N ALA A 19 18.87 46.38 -0.55
CA ALA A 19 17.42 46.17 -0.55
C ALA A 19 16.94 45.61 -1.89
N CYS A 20 17.44 46.12 -3.02
CA CYS A 20 17.14 45.56 -4.34
C CYS A 20 17.68 44.13 -4.51
N ALA A 21 18.87 43.83 -4.03
CA ALA A 21 19.43 42.50 -4.08
C ALA A 21 18.63 41.50 -3.22
N LEU A 22 18.16 41.93 -2.04
CA LEU A 22 17.27 41.11 -1.19
C LEU A 22 15.92 40.84 -1.83
N VAL A 23 15.30 41.86 -2.47
CA VAL A 23 14.02 41.72 -3.19
C VAL A 23 14.19 40.76 -4.38
N VAL A 24 15.27 40.92 -5.16
CA VAL A 24 15.57 40.00 -6.27
C VAL A 24 15.83 38.59 -5.80
N MET A 25 16.53 38.37 -4.65
CA MET A 25 16.70 37.04 -4.05
C MET A 25 15.38 36.44 -3.56
N VAL A 26 14.52 37.22 -2.94
CA VAL A 26 13.21 36.75 -2.46
C VAL A 26 12.31 36.39 -3.65
N ILE A 27 12.27 37.24 -4.70
CA ILE A 27 11.49 36.95 -5.91
C ILE A 27 12.06 35.73 -6.64
N SER A 28 13.38 35.62 -6.80
CA SER A 28 13.99 34.44 -7.46
C SER A 28 13.83 33.15 -6.64
N ASN A 29 13.81 33.24 -5.32
CA ASN A 29 13.48 32.09 -4.47
C ASN A 29 12.00 31.72 -4.50
N GLN A 30 11.09 32.70 -4.58
CA GLN A 30 9.68 32.42 -4.78
C GLN A 30 9.39 31.85 -6.17
N GLU A 31 10.05 32.35 -7.22
CA GLU A 31 9.94 31.76 -8.56
C GLU A 31 10.59 30.37 -8.65
N ARG A 32 11.72 30.15 -7.96
CA ARG A 32 12.32 28.80 -7.84
C ARG A 32 11.44 27.86 -7.03
N LEU A 33 10.80 28.31 -5.95
CA LEU A 33 9.82 27.53 -5.19
C LEU A 33 8.58 27.21 -6.01
N THR A 34 8.04 28.17 -6.76
CA THR A 34 6.89 27.93 -7.64
C THR A 34 7.24 27.07 -8.86
N LEU A 35 8.44 27.24 -9.43
CA LEU A 35 8.94 26.36 -10.50
C LEU A 35 9.30 24.97 -9.97
N SER A 36 9.85 24.86 -8.76
CA SER A 36 10.10 23.57 -8.08
C SER A 36 8.80 22.86 -7.75
N THR A 37 7.83 23.54 -7.14
CA THR A 37 6.51 22.95 -6.85
C THR A 37 5.74 22.61 -8.14
N ARG A 38 5.86 23.41 -9.19
CA ARG A 38 5.28 23.12 -10.51
C ARG A 38 5.99 21.94 -11.18
N ARG A 39 7.31 21.83 -11.05
CA ARG A 39 8.10 20.71 -11.57
C ARG A 39 7.88 19.43 -10.77
N ILE A 40 7.73 19.54 -9.44
CA ILE A 40 7.36 18.43 -8.55
C ILE A 40 5.94 17.96 -8.86
N ARG A 41 4.97 18.89 -8.97
CA ARG A 41 3.62 18.55 -9.43
C ARG A 41 3.64 17.92 -10.82
N THR A 42 4.41 18.44 -11.77
CA THR A 42 4.51 17.88 -13.13
C THR A 42 5.24 16.53 -13.14
N THR A 43 6.18 16.28 -12.23
CA THR A 43 6.87 15.01 -12.11
C THR A 43 6.03 14.00 -11.34
N ALA A 44 5.43 14.39 -10.23
CA ALA A 44 4.44 13.58 -9.51
C ALA A 44 3.24 13.25 -10.40
N THR A 45 2.76 14.21 -11.20
CA THR A 45 1.66 14.02 -12.15
C THR A 45 2.04 13.27 -13.42
N LYS A 46 3.31 13.16 -13.78
CA LYS A 46 3.74 12.23 -14.84
C LYS A 46 3.79 10.79 -14.37
N PHE A 47 3.93 10.56 -13.07
CA PHE A 47 3.93 9.23 -12.46
C PHE A 47 2.57 8.82 -11.89
N LEU A 48 1.81 9.79 -11.39
CA LEU A 48 0.45 9.64 -10.91
C LEU A 48 -0.37 10.52 -11.84
N VAL A 49 -1.08 9.98 -12.78
CA VAL A 49 -1.81 10.68 -13.85
C VAL A 49 -2.41 12.00 -13.38
N THR A 50 -2.20 13.08 -14.12
CA THR A 50 -2.52 14.45 -13.78
C THR A 50 -3.98 14.67 -13.38
N GLN A 51 -4.20 15.17 -12.19
CA GLN A 51 -5.47 15.79 -11.81
C GLN A 51 -5.43 17.29 -12.12
N GLU A 52 -5.60 17.68 -13.38
CA GLU A 52 -5.98 19.06 -13.70
C GLU A 52 -7.49 19.20 -13.49
N GLY A 53 -7.88 19.94 -12.45
CA GLY A 53 -9.28 20.35 -12.23
C GLY A 53 -9.99 19.79 -11.00
N TYR A 54 -9.30 19.15 -10.05
CA TYR A 54 -9.94 18.73 -8.81
C TYR A 54 -10.16 19.92 -7.87
N ASP A 55 -11.42 20.36 -7.79
CA ASP A 55 -11.89 21.22 -6.72
C ASP A 55 -12.17 20.34 -5.49
N TYR A 56 -11.14 20.18 -4.64
CA TYR A 56 -11.28 19.46 -3.38
C TYR A 56 -12.22 20.25 -2.49
N ASN A 57 -13.47 19.86 -2.45
CA ASN A 57 -14.39 20.33 -1.43
C ASN A 57 -14.09 19.56 -0.12
N ILE A 58 -12.95 19.95 0.52
CA ILE A 58 -12.37 19.34 1.71
C ILE A 58 -13.34 19.35 2.91
N LEU A 59 -14.34 20.23 2.88
CA LEU A 59 -15.30 20.41 3.97
C LEU A 59 -16.49 19.45 3.93
N ASN A 60 -16.69 18.77 2.80
CA ASN A 60 -17.60 17.66 2.62
C ASN A 60 -16.95 16.74 1.59
N PRO A 61 -16.12 15.76 1.99
CA PRO A 61 -15.85 14.66 1.11
C PRO A 61 -17.23 14.15 0.71
N THR A 62 -17.59 14.27 -0.57
CA THR A 62 -18.73 13.52 -1.08
C THR A 62 -18.47 12.11 -0.58
N PRO A 63 -19.34 11.50 0.24
CA PRO A 63 -19.18 10.13 0.63
C PRO A 63 -18.87 9.42 -0.67
N VAL A 64 -17.79 8.65 -0.73
CA VAL A 64 -17.47 7.87 -1.93
C VAL A 64 -18.80 7.23 -2.27
N GLU A 65 -19.46 7.68 -3.37
CA GLU A 65 -20.76 7.11 -3.76
C GLU A 65 -20.44 5.72 -4.22
N TYR A 66 -20.43 4.84 -3.26
CA TYR A 66 -20.15 3.44 -3.46
C TYR A 66 -21.15 2.90 -4.46
N VAL A 67 -20.60 2.26 -5.35
CA VAL A 67 -21.20 1.56 -6.44
C VAL A 67 -22.49 0.85 -6.08
N ARG A 68 -23.58 1.53 -6.25
CA ARG A 68 -24.93 1.00 -6.04
C ARG A 68 -25.51 0.44 -7.32
N SER A 69 -24.93 -0.56 -7.94
CA SER A 69 -25.54 -1.23 -9.07
C SER A 69 -25.11 -0.73 -10.47
N ALA A 70 -25.49 -1.51 -11.47
CA ALA A 70 -25.35 -1.19 -12.90
C ALA A 70 -25.88 0.20 -13.32
N LYS A 71 -26.69 0.85 -12.48
CA LYS A 71 -27.16 2.23 -12.70
C LYS A 71 -26.04 3.27 -12.71
N ASN A 72 -24.93 3.03 -12.01
CA ASN A 72 -23.82 3.98 -11.88
C ASN A 72 -22.58 3.57 -12.70
N GLY A 73 -22.73 2.68 -13.67
CA GLY A 73 -21.62 2.24 -14.51
C GLY A 73 -20.72 1.18 -13.87
N TYR A 74 -21.24 0.46 -12.86
CA TYR A 74 -20.52 -0.65 -12.24
C TYR A 74 -21.23 -1.99 -12.44
N ALA A 75 -20.45 -3.05 -12.60
CA ALA A 75 -20.91 -4.42 -12.51
C ALA A 75 -20.66 -4.96 -11.11
N MET A 76 -21.60 -5.69 -10.55
CA MET A 76 -21.49 -6.31 -9.21
C MET A 76 -21.62 -7.82 -9.34
N TYR A 77 -20.80 -8.54 -8.57
CA TYR A 77 -20.83 -9.99 -8.41
C TYR A 77 -20.91 -10.32 -6.93
N SER A 78 -21.93 -11.10 -6.53
CA SER A 78 -22.02 -11.62 -5.16
C SER A 78 -21.53 -13.06 -5.15
N VAL A 79 -20.57 -13.35 -4.28
CA VAL A 79 -19.90 -14.64 -4.17
C VAL A 79 -20.11 -15.20 -2.76
N ASN A 80 -20.47 -16.48 -2.69
CA ASN A 80 -20.37 -17.21 -1.42
C ASN A 80 -19.06 -17.99 -1.41
N MET A 81 -17.99 -17.34 -0.96
CA MET A 81 -16.67 -17.97 -0.89
C MET A 81 -16.62 -19.13 0.10
N TRP A 82 -17.54 -19.17 1.08
CA TRP A 82 -17.63 -20.26 2.05
C TRP A 82 -18.02 -21.60 1.40
N LYS A 83 -18.64 -21.57 0.23
CA LYS A 83 -18.97 -22.77 -0.58
C LYS A 83 -17.82 -23.23 -1.47
N ASP A 84 -16.75 -22.46 -1.58
CA ASP A 84 -15.59 -22.91 -2.35
C ASP A 84 -14.94 -24.11 -1.65
N PRO A 85 -14.71 -25.23 -2.35
CA PRO A 85 -14.13 -26.44 -1.74
C PRO A 85 -12.79 -26.20 -1.05
N LYS A 86 -12.00 -25.22 -1.53
CA LYS A 86 -10.71 -24.87 -0.94
C LYS A 86 -10.88 -24.17 0.41
N VAL A 87 -11.88 -23.30 0.53
CA VAL A 87 -12.22 -22.65 1.79
C VAL A 87 -12.85 -23.64 2.74
N LEU A 88 -13.80 -24.45 2.28
CA LEU A 88 -14.41 -25.52 3.08
C LEU A 88 -13.38 -26.47 3.67
N ALA A 89 -12.39 -26.89 2.87
CA ALA A 89 -11.32 -27.76 3.34
C ALA A 89 -10.50 -27.14 4.47
N THR A 90 -10.38 -25.82 4.53
CA THR A 90 -9.72 -25.13 5.65
C THR A 90 -10.61 -25.04 6.88
N MET A 91 -11.92 -24.92 6.68
CA MET A 91 -12.91 -24.66 7.74
C MET A 91 -13.39 -25.94 8.42
N GLU A 92 -13.26 -27.12 7.81
CA GLU A 92 -13.54 -28.43 8.46
C GLU A 92 -12.76 -28.62 9.77
N HIS A 93 -11.68 -27.84 9.96
CA HIS A 93 -10.82 -27.89 11.13
C HIS A 93 -11.07 -26.75 12.13
N ASP A 94 -11.98 -25.84 11.83
CA ASP A 94 -12.23 -24.66 12.64
C ASP A 94 -13.73 -24.32 12.71
N GLU A 95 -14.43 -25.01 13.61
CA GLU A 95 -15.86 -24.83 13.84
C GLU A 95 -16.22 -23.40 14.31
N ASP A 96 -15.25 -22.67 14.88
CA ASP A 96 -15.49 -21.34 15.42
C ASP A 96 -15.76 -20.30 14.33
N VAL A 97 -15.14 -20.42 13.15
CA VAL A 97 -15.42 -19.51 12.01
C VAL A 97 -16.87 -19.63 11.58
N TRP A 98 -17.36 -20.85 11.39
CA TRP A 98 -18.74 -21.11 10.99
C TRP A 98 -19.74 -20.58 12.02
N SER A 99 -19.41 -20.71 13.29
CA SER A 99 -20.32 -20.31 14.36
C SER A 99 -20.44 -18.81 14.55
N ILE A 100 -19.44 -18.02 14.14
CA ILE A 100 -19.34 -16.61 14.49
C ILE A 100 -19.34 -15.69 13.26
N CYS A 101 -18.53 -16.00 12.24
CA CYS A 101 -18.22 -15.06 11.17
C CYS A 101 -18.78 -15.42 9.80
N ALA A 102 -19.28 -16.64 9.61
CA ALA A 102 -19.73 -17.15 8.32
C ALA A 102 -21.11 -17.81 8.40
N HIS A 103 -21.74 -17.93 7.24
CA HIS A 103 -22.99 -18.68 7.07
C HIS A 103 -22.94 -19.40 5.72
N GLU A 104 -23.16 -20.73 5.73
CA GLU A 104 -23.00 -21.55 4.54
C GLU A 104 -23.91 -21.18 3.36
N ASP A 105 -25.08 -20.63 3.62
CA ASP A 105 -26.08 -20.33 2.59
C ASP A 105 -26.08 -18.89 2.08
N LEU A 106 -25.31 -17.99 2.67
CA LEU A 106 -25.36 -16.57 2.35
C LEU A 106 -24.09 -16.08 1.62
N PRO A 107 -24.24 -15.28 0.56
CA PRO A 107 -23.11 -14.58 -0.03
C PRO A 107 -22.43 -13.68 1.02
N ASN A 108 -21.12 -13.81 1.12
CA ASN A 108 -20.33 -13.04 2.09
C ASN A 108 -19.37 -12.05 1.42
N LEU A 109 -19.25 -12.07 0.11
CA LEU A 109 -18.38 -11.22 -0.66
C LEU A 109 -19.14 -10.60 -1.82
N ASP A 110 -19.11 -9.27 -1.89
CA ASP A 110 -19.54 -8.53 -3.06
C ASP A 110 -18.33 -7.92 -3.76
N VAL A 111 -18.20 -8.19 -5.05
CA VAL A 111 -17.13 -7.66 -5.90
C VAL A 111 -17.71 -6.67 -6.89
N TYR A 112 -17.14 -5.49 -6.94
CA TYR A 112 -17.57 -4.40 -7.82
C TYR A 112 -16.45 -4.00 -8.79
N PHE A 113 -16.86 -3.74 -10.06
CA PHE A 113 -15.98 -3.21 -11.10
C PHE A 113 -16.60 -1.99 -11.73
N LYS A 114 -15.80 -1.00 -12.01
CA LYS A 114 -16.18 0.04 -12.95
C LYS A 114 -16.35 -0.60 -14.35
N ALA A 115 -17.52 -0.41 -14.98
CA ALA A 115 -17.92 -1.21 -16.14
C ALA A 115 -16.96 -1.07 -17.34
N ASP A 116 -16.35 0.11 -17.50
CA ASP A 116 -15.34 0.39 -18.52
C ASP A 116 -13.95 -0.21 -18.19
N LYS A 117 -13.75 -0.67 -16.96
CA LYS A 117 -12.50 -1.26 -16.47
C LYS A 117 -12.53 -2.78 -16.32
N LYS A 118 -13.71 -3.39 -16.50
CA LYS A 118 -13.93 -4.83 -16.33
C LYS A 118 -12.95 -5.68 -17.15
N ASP A 119 -12.60 -5.24 -18.33
CA ASP A 119 -11.80 -5.97 -19.31
C ASP A 119 -10.38 -5.42 -19.46
N GLU A 120 -9.90 -4.58 -18.51
CA GLU A 120 -8.50 -4.19 -18.51
C GLU A 120 -7.62 -5.42 -18.24
N GLY A 121 -6.82 -5.81 -19.25
CA GLY A 121 -6.04 -7.05 -19.26
C GLY A 121 -5.06 -7.21 -18.10
N ILE A 122 -4.70 -6.10 -17.40
CA ILE A 122 -3.88 -6.14 -16.18
C ILE A 122 -4.66 -6.78 -15.03
N LEU A 123 -5.93 -6.41 -14.84
CA LEU A 123 -6.77 -6.98 -13.79
C LEU A 123 -7.08 -8.46 -14.05
N ASP A 124 -7.10 -8.90 -15.32
CA ASP A 124 -7.36 -10.30 -15.66
C ASP A 124 -6.30 -11.27 -15.15
N GLN A 125 -5.08 -10.78 -14.95
CA GLN A 125 -3.94 -11.55 -14.47
C GLN A 125 -3.68 -11.35 -12.97
N ALA A 126 -4.47 -10.49 -12.32
CA ALA A 126 -4.24 -10.09 -10.94
C ALA A 126 -4.80 -11.12 -9.95
N ILE A 127 -3.95 -11.49 -8.99
CA ILE A 127 -4.33 -12.26 -7.80
C ILE A 127 -4.14 -11.36 -6.59
N THR A 128 -5.17 -11.24 -5.77
CA THR A 128 -5.13 -10.50 -4.50
C THR A 128 -4.96 -11.50 -3.37
N ILE A 129 -3.92 -11.31 -2.54
CA ILE A 129 -3.58 -12.15 -1.40
C ILE A 129 -3.76 -11.33 -0.13
N PHE A 130 -4.54 -11.83 0.82
CA PHE A 130 -4.86 -11.14 2.07
C PHE A 130 -5.20 -12.12 3.18
N SER A 131 -5.14 -11.66 4.44
CA SER A 131 -5.68 -12.42 5.57
C SER A 131 -7.04 -11.89 5.98
N LEU A 132 -7.94 -12.80 6.34
CA LEU A 132 -9.20 -12.51 7.01
C LEU A 132 -9.15 -13.13 8.39
N ASP A 133 -9.26 -12.29 9.40
CA ASP A 133 -9.30 -12.72 10.79
C ASP A 133 -10.72 -12.53 11.34
N CYS A 134 -11.31 -13.63 11.82
CA CYS A 134 -12.58 -13.60 12.54
C CYS A 134 -12.33 -13.25 14.00
N ARG A 135 -12.93 -12.18 14.47
CA ARG A 135 -12.87 -11.80 15.89
C ARG A 135 -13.97 -12.46 16.67
N SER A 136 -13.62 -13.07 17.80
CA SER A 136 -14.61 -13.41 18.83
C SER A 136 -15.26 -12.13 19.36
N ILE A 137 -16.58 -12.19 19.63
CA ILE A 137 -17.32 -11.09 20.28
C ILE A 137 -16.72 -10.79 21.66
N ASP A 138 -16.04 -11.74 22.24
CA ASP A 138 -15.36 -11.62 23.51
C ASP A 138 -13.95 -11.10 23.28
N TYR A 139 -13.76 -9.78 23.37
CA TYR A 139 -12.46 -9.11 23.19
C TYR A 139 -11.34 -9.63 24.10
N GLU A 140 -11.67 -10.41 25.14
CA GLU A 140 -10.70 -10.99 26.07
C GLU A 140 -10.12 -12.33 25.58
N SER A 141 -10.83 -13.05 24.73
CA SER A 141 -10.32 -14.27 24.12
C SER A 141 -9.86 -13.98 22.69
N TYR A 142 -8.59 -13.66 22.51
CA TYR A 142 -7.93 -13.57 21.19
C TYR A 142 -7.77 -14.95 20.50
N GLY A 143 -8.80 -15.76 20.54
CA GLY A 143 -8.96 -16.93 19.69
C GLY A 143 -9.25 -16.46 18.28
N VAL A 144 -8.25 -15.92 17.60
CA VAL A 144 -8.39 -15.45 16.23
C VAL A 144 -8.40 -16.68 15.33
N THR A 145 -9.57 -16.94 14.83
CA THR A 145 -9.80 -17.92 13.78
C THR A 145 -9.83 -17.18 12.46
N GLY A 146 -9.13 -17.67 11.45
CA GLY A 146 -9.10 -17.02 10.16
C GLY A 146 -8.28 -17.79 9.14
N PHE A 147 -8.12 -17.18 8.01
CA PHE A 147 -7.37 -17.77 6.89
C PHE A 147 -6.79 -16.70 5.97
N ILE A 148 -5.77 -17.11 5.24
CA ILE A 148 -5.20 -16.34 4.15
C ILE A 148 -5.85 -16.82 2.86
N VAL A 149 -6.24 -15.87 2.02
CA VAL A 149 -6.91 -16.12 0.75
C VAL A 149 -6.09 -15.54 -0.39
N ALA A 150 -5.96 -16.32 -1.46
CA ALA A 150 -5.59 -15.83 -2.79
C ALA A 150 -6.83 -15.89 -3.67
N MET A 151 -7.28 -14.77 -4.23
CA MET A 151 -8.47 -14.69 -5.08
C MET A 151 -8.21 -13.89 -6.35
N ASP A 152 -8.97 -14.21 -7.40
CA ASP A 152 -8.97 -13.43 -8.65
C ASP A 152 -9.82 -12.15 -8.52
N LYS A 153 -9.85 -11.37 -9.59
CA LYS A 153 -10.62 -10.12 -9.65
C LYS A 153 -12.13 -10.29 -9.47
N PHE A 154 -12.68 -11.48 -9.71
CA PHE A 154 -14.11 -11.77 -9.56
C PHE A 154 -14.48 -12.32 -8.19
N GLY A 155 -13.48 -12.51 -7.30
CA GLY A 155 -13.67 -13.11 -5.98
C GLY A 155 -13.64 -14.65 -5.99
N ASN A 156 -13.26 -15.29 -7.12
CA ASN A 156 -13.04 -16.72 -7.12
C ASN A 156 -11.77 -17.06 -6.36
N VAL A 157 -11.86 -18.01 -5.43
CA VAL A 157 -10.73 -18.43 -4.62
C VAL A 157 -9.77 -19.28 -5.44
N VAL A 158 -8.53 -18.80 -5.56
CA VAL A 158 -7.43 -19.55 -6.15
C VAL A 158 -6.94 -20.58 -5.14
N ASN A 159 -6.71 -20.14 -3.90
CA ASN A 159 -6.38 -21.01 -2.76
C ASN A 159 -6.69 -20.33 -1.43
N ALA A 160 -6.75 -21.13 -0.36
CA ALA A 160 -6.93 -20.65 1.01
C ALA A 160 -6.05 -21.46 1.98
N LEU A 161 -5.57 -20.80 3.03
CA LEU A 161 -4.68 -21.37 4.05
C LEU A 161 -5.22 -21.02 5.43
N PRO A 162 -5.56 -22.01 6.30
CA PRO A 162 -6.05 -21.74 7.66
C PRO A 162 -4.94 -21.19 8.56
N HIS A 163 -5.29 -20.28 9.45
CA HIS A 163 -4.36 -19.81 10.50
C HIS A 163 -4.15 -20.86 11.60
N GLY A 164 -5.18 -21.63 11.88
CA GLY A 164 -5.23 -22.60 12.96
C GLY A 164 -4.78 -23.99 12.57
N LYS A 165 -5.37 -24.99 13.20
CA LYS A 165 -5.12 -26.40 12.93
C LYS A 165 -5.57 -26.76 11.51
N GLY A 166 -4.80 -27.57 10.81
CA GLY A 166 -5.14 -28.03 9.47
C GLY A 166 -4.31 -27.40 8.35
N ALA A 167 -3.41 -26.49 8.67
CA ALA A 167 -2.43 -26.02 7.70
C ALA A 167 -1.53 -27.19 7.21
N PRO A 168 -1.05 -27.13 5.95
CA PRO A 168 -0.18 -28.14 5.37
C PRO A 168 1.02 -28.46 6.27
N GLY A 169 1.43 -29.73 6.32
CA GLY A 169 2.55 -30.19 7.15
C GLY A 169 2.28 -30.23 8.65
N GLY A 170 1.02 -30.03 9.10
CA GLY A 170 0.67 -29.97 10.53
C GLY A 170 1.15 -28.72 11.23
N LEU A 171 1.48 -27.68 10.47
CA LEU A 171 1.89 -26.38 10.98
C LEU A 171 0.70 -25.60 11.56
N THR A 172 0.98 -24.65 12.42
CA THR A 172 0.00 -23.70 12.94
C THR A 172 0.60 -22.31 12.80
N LEU A 173 -0.06 -21.44 12.06
CA LEU A 173 0.44 -20.08 11.81
C LEU A 173 0.10 -19.15 12.99
N GLY A 174 -1.10 -19.30 13.54
CA GLY A 174 -1.74 -18.27 14.32
C GLY A 174 -2.15 -17.09 13.41
N ARG A 175 -2.56 -15.98 14.00
CA ARG A 175 -2.92 -14.78 13.24
C ARG A 175 -1.74 -14.30 12.39
N SER A 176 -2.00 -13.98 11.12
CA SER A 176 -1.03 -13.42 10.19
C SER A 176 -1.49 -12.02 9.78
N GLU A 177 -0.64 -11.03 9.99
CA GLU A 177 -0.93 -9.62 9.66
C GLU A 177 -0.13 -9.16 8.44
N GLY A 178 1.19 -9.30 8.49
CA GLY A 178 2.08 -8.91 7.40
C GLY A 178 2.09 -9.92 6.28
N ILE A 179 1.67 -9.49 5.10
CA ILE A 179 1.77 -10.26 3.85
C ILE A 179 2.63 -9.47 2.88
N SER A 180 3.57 -10.16 2.24
CA SER A 180 4.35 -9.65 1.11
C SER A 180 4.66 -10.80 0.15
N MET A 181 5.20 -10.50 -1.03
CA MET A 181 5.52 -11.55 -2.01
C MET A 181 6.99 -11.90 -2.00
N TYR A 182 7.29 -13.20 -2.02
CA TYR A 182 8.63 -13.76 -2.22
C TYR A 182 8.95 -13.86 -3.71
N ASN A 183 8.04 -14.42 -4.48
CA ASN A 183 8.10 -14.52 -5.95
C ASN A 183 6.67 -14.48 -6.52
N THR A 184 6.50 -14.82 -7.79
CA THR A 184 5.21 -14.76 -8.50
C THR A 184 4.09 -15.54 -7.84
N THR A 185 4.39 -16.70 -7.22
CA THR A 185 3.39 -17.62 -6.64
C THR A 185 3.50 -17.79 -5.13
N THR A 186 4.58 -17.31 -4.53
CA THR A 186 4.87 -17.54 -3.11
C THR A 186 4.72 -16.27 -2.30
N ALA A 187 3.81 -16.27 -1.34
CA ALA A 187 3.65 -15.22 -0.34
C ALA A 187 4.55 -15.46 0.88
N ILE A 188 5.05 -14.37 1.45
CA ILE A 188 5.70 -14.33 2.77
C ILE A 188 4.63 -13.95 3.78
N LEU A 189 4.52 -14.72 4.85
CA LEU A 189 3.55 -14.52 5.89
C LEU A 189 4.27 -14.24 7.21
N ALA A 190 3.99 -13.10 7.82
CA ALA A 190 4.39 -12.80 9.19
C ALA A 190 3.25 -13.21 10.14
N ALA A 191 3.43 -14.25 10.92
CA ALA A 191 2.40 -14.82 11.75
C ALA A 191 2.87 -14.99 13.20
N VAL A 192 1.92 -15.21 14.12
CA VAL A 192 2.20 -15.33 15.57
C VAL A 192 3.24 -16.40 15.88
N HIS A 193 3.20 -17.51 15.14
CA HIS A 193 4.11 -18.64 15.39
C HIS A 193 5.35 -18.65 14.50
N GLY A 194 5.55 -17.64 13.64
CA GLY A 194 6.77 -17.53 12.84
C GLY A 194 6.58 -16.83 11.50
N GLY A 195 7.66 -16.81 10.72
CA GLY A 195 7.61 -16.49 9.30
C GLY A 195 7.31 -17.76 8.49
N PHE A 196 6.54 -17.62 7.42
CA PHE A 196 6.21 -18.74 6.54
C PHE A 196 6.30 -18.30 5.07
N LEU A 197 6.59 -19.26 4.19
CA LEU A 197 6.42 -19.14 2.75
C LEU A 197 5.24 -20.02 2.32
N TRP A 198 4.28 -19.43 1.64
CA TRP A 198 3.12 -20.13 1.12
C TRP A 198 3.03 -19.97 -0.39
N ASP A 199 3.21 -21.06 -1.12
CA ASP A 199 2.91 -21.08 -2.54
C ASP A 199 1.40 -21.27 -2.74
N TYR A 200 0.71 -20.21 -3.13
CA TYR A 200 -0.75 -20.21 -3.27
C TYR A 200 -1.24 -20.98 -4.51
N VAL A 201 -0.35 -21.37 -5.43
CA VAL A 201 -0.72 -22.21 -6.58
C VAL A 201 -0.69 -23.68 -6.22
N THR A 202 0.38 -24.13 -5.56
CA THR A 202 0.54 -25.55 -5.16
C THR A 202 -0.07 -25.85 -3.79
N GLY A 203 -0.26 -24.85 -2.94
CA GLY A 203 -0.67 -24.99 -1.55
C GLY A 203 0.47 -25.38 -0.60
N GLU A 204 1.71 -25.48 -1.07
CA GLU A 204 2.87 -25.80 -0.23
C GLU A 204 3.13 -24.69 0.79
N LEU A 205 3.43 -25.10 2.01
CA LEU A 205 3.73 -24.22 3.13
C LEU A 205 5.06 -24.63 3.77
N GLU A 206 5.98 -23.68 3.86
CA GLU A 206 7.29 -23.85 4.49
C GLU A 206 7.43 -22.87 5.67
N ALA A 207 7.88 -23.37 6.82
CA ALA A 207 8.20 -22.53 7.96
C ALA A 207 9.64 -21.99 7.83
N LEU A 208 9.80 -20.68 8.00
CA LEU A 208 11.11 -20.05 8.10
C LEU A 208 11.75 -20.36 9.47
N PRO A 209 13.08 -20.42 9.57
CA PRO A 209 13.77 -20.84 10.78
C PRO A 209 13.82 -19.75 11.89
N PHE A 210 12.93 -18.77 11.85
CA PHE A 210 12.85 -17.68 12.81
C PHE A 210 11.41 -17.25 13.09
N VAL A 211 11.24 -16.51 14.17
CA VAL A 211 9.98 -15.88 14.55
C VAL A 211 10.15 -14.35 14.44
N ALA A 212 9.46 -13.75 13.48
CA ALA A 212 9.31 -12.30 13.39
C ALA A 212 7.99 -11.89 14.08
N ASP A 213 7.81 -10.60 14.28
CA ASP A 213 6.52 -10.04 14.68
C ASP A 213 5.52 -10.08 13.50
N THR A 214 4.24 -10.11 13.81
CA THR A 214 3.17 -10.30 12.81
C THR A 214 2.99 -9.15 11.85
N HIS A 215 3.48 -7.93 12.17
CA HIS A 215 3.15 -6.72 11.42
C HIS A 215 3.80 -6.64 10.03
N SER A 216 5.07 -7.03 9.90
CA SER A 216 5.78 -6.89 8.63
C SER A 216 6.96 -7.84 8.51
N LEU A 217 7.03 -8.54 7.39
CA LEU A 217 8.17 -9.35 6.99
C LEU A 217 8.34 -9.25 5.47
N VAL A 218 9.50 -8.80 5.03
CA VAL A 218 9.82 -8.60 3.61
C VAL A 218 11.16 -9.23 3.28
N TYR A 219 11.35 -9.67 2.03
CA TYR A 219 12.58 -10.29 1.58
C TYR A 219 13.35 -9.38 0.62
N ARG A 220 14.66 -9.36 0.74
CA ARG A 220 15.56 -8.68 -0.18
C ARG A 220 16.40 -9.70 -0.96
N TRP A 221 16.29 -9.64 -2.27
CA TRP A 221 17.03 -10.52 -3.18
C TRP A 221 18.49 -10.18 -3.31
N ASP A 222 18.89 -8.92 -3.11
CA ASP A 222 20.25 -8.45 -3.28
C ASP A 222 21.21 -8.90 -2.17
N ASP A 223 20.71 -9.13 -0.97
CA ASP A 223 21.48 -9.61 0.18
C ASP A 223 21.00 -10.93 0.80
N ASN A 224 19.93 -11.51 0.21
CA ASN A 224 19.36 -12.80 0.61
C ASN A 224 18.94 -12.82 2.09
N LYS A 225 18.26 -11.76 2.56
CA LYS A 225 17.80 -11.63 3.95
C LYS A 225 16.33 -11.26 4.02
N TYR A 226 15.72 -11.67 5.13
CA TYR A 226 14.42 -11.18 5.53
C TYR A 226 14.59 -9.97 6.46
N TYR A 227 13.70 -9.01 6.31
CA TYR A 227 13.63 -7.82 7.14
C TYR A 227 12.23 -7.72 7.74
N GLY A 228 12.13 -7.52 9.03
CA GLY A 228 10.84 -7.52 9.72
C GLY A 228 10.89 -6.84 11.08
N MET A 229 9.74 -6.85 11.73
CA MET A 229 9.61 -6.40 13.10
C MET A 229 10.13 -7.47 14.05
N TYR A 230 10.72 -7.01 15.16
CA TYR A 230 11.19 -7.85 16.23
C TYR A 230 10.29 -7.70 17.46
N SER A 231 9.91 -8.83 18.02
CA SER A 231 9.20 -8.91 19.31
C SER A 231 9.74 -10.07 20.12
N ASP A 232 10.04 -9.84 21.39
CA ASP A 232 10.29 -10.93 22.33
C ASP A 232 8.97 -11.66 22.68
N ALA A 233 9.08 -12.70 23.51
CA ALA A 233 7.93 -13.53 23.87
C ALA A 233 6.83 -12.74 24.62
N GLU A 234 7.17 -11.69 25.34
CA GLU A 234 6.20 -10.87 26.06
C GLU A 234 5.54 -9.84 25.13
N SER A 235 6.34 -9.15 24.31
CA SER A 235 5.85 -8.17 23.35
C SER A 235 4.93 -8.78 22.31
N ARG A 236 5.15 -10.05 21.92
CA ARG A 236 4.23 -10.77 21.04
C ARG A 236 2.83 -10.93 21.62
N LYS A 237 2.69 -11.05 22.94
CA LYS A 237 1.36 -11.14 23.59
C LYS A 237 0.60 -9.82 23.53
N THR A 238 1.32 -8.71 23.52
CA THR A 238 0.73 -7.36 23.48
C THR A 238 0.67 -6.77 22.07
N HIS A 239 1.14 -7.51 21.06
CA HIS A 239 1.27 -7.02 19.68
C HIS A 239 1.99 -5.67 19.58
N SER A 240 3.05 -5.49 20.37
CA SER A 240 3.82 -4.26 20.44
C SER A 240 5.27 -4.55 20.09
N PRO A 241 5.68 -4.43 18.81
CA PRO A 241 7.06 -4.69 18.41
C PRO A 241 8.05 -3.78 19.13
N GLN A 242 9.17 -4.37 19.53
CA GLN A 242 10.25 -3.68 20.24
C GLN A 242 11.36 -3.19 19.31
N GLY A 243 11.28 -3.49 18.02
CA GLY A 243 12.30 -3.05 17.08
C GLY A 243 12.11 -3.63 15.68
N MET A 244 13.13 -3.41 14.86
CA MET A 244 13.23 -3.87 13.48
C MET A 244 14.56 -4.60 13.28
N GLY A 245 14.60 -5.62 12.44
CA GLY A 245 15.84 -6.36 12.22
C GLY A 245 15.90 -7.10 10.91
N ALA A 246 17.11 -7.59 10.61
CA ALA A 246 17.39 -8.54 9.55
C ALA A 246 17.49 -9.94 10.13
N PHE A 247 16.91 -10.92 9.43
CA PHE A 247 16.91 -12.33 9.78
C PHE A 247 17.59 -13.13 8.67
N ASP A 248 18.43 -14.06 9.04
CA ASP A 248 19.04 -15.00 8.10
C ASP A 248 18.03 -16.09 7.75
N GLY A 249 17.70 -16.24 6.48
CA GLY A 249 16.70 -17.19 6.02
C GLY A 249 17.10 -18.67 6.17
N ASN A 250 18.40 -18.97 6.33
CA ASN A 250 18.89 -20.34 6.46
C ASN A 250 19.08 -20.76 7.91
N THR A 251 19.52 -19.84 8.77
CA THR A 251 19.91 -20.16 10.14
C THR A 251 18.95 -19.62 11.20
N GLY A 252 18.09 -18.68 10.84
CA GLY A 252 17.22 -17.97 11.76
C GLY A 252 17.92 -16.90 12.61
N ALA A 253 19.23 -16.71 12.43
CA ALA A 253 19.98 -15.76 13.24
C ALA A 253 19.50 -14.32 12.98
N ASN A 254 19.42 -13.52 14.05
CA ASN A 254 19.15 -12.10 14.01
C ASN A 254 19.98 -11.38 15.09
N LYS A 255 20.17 -10.06 14.94
CA LYS A 255 21.02 -9.28 15.86
C LYS A 255 20.41 -9.08 17.24
N MET A 256 19.12 -9.16 17.38
CA MET A 256 18.43 -8.95 18.66
C MET A 256 18.65 -10.15 19.59
N ASP A 257 18.61 -11.37 19.03
CA ASP A 257 18.81 -12.59 19.78
C ASP A 257 20.29 -12.99 19.91
N ASP A 258 21.10 -12.67 18.86
CA ASP A 258 22.55 -12.96 18.82
C ASP A 258 23.34 -11.69 18.47
N PRO A 259 23.96 -11.03 19.46
CA PRO A 259 24.79 -9.85 19.22
C PRO A 259 25.97 -10.08 18.26
N ALA A 260 26.41 -11.33 18.09
CA ALA A 260 27.47 -11.69 17.15
C ALA A 260 26.99 -11.81 15.70
N TYR A 261 25.67 -11.83 15.48
CA TYR A 261 25.09 -11.84 14.13
C TYR A 261 25.47 -10.55 13.37
N PRO A 262 26.07 -10.64 12.19
CA PRO A 262 26.53 -9.50 11.42
C PRO A 262 25.41 -8.69 10.76
N GLY A 263 24.15 -9.12 10.94
CA GLY A 263 22.96 -8.45 10.42
C GLY A 263 22.68 -7.13 11.14
N TRP A 264 21.58 -6.54 10.72
CA TRP A 264 21.09 -5.28 11.28
C TRP A 264 20.02 -5.52 12.34
N GLY A 265 19.98 -4.64 13.36
CA GLY A 265 18.91 -4.58 14.36
C GLY A 265 18.82 -3.18 14.97
N TYR A 266 17.59 -2.71 15.17
CA TYR A 266 17.26 -1.41 15.74
C TYR A 266 16.13 -1.54 16.77
N LEU A 267 16.37 -1.09 17.99
CA LEU A 267 15.38 -1.10 19.07
C LEU A 267 14.58 0.21 19.09
N ASP A 268 13.28 0.10 19.25
CA ASP A 268 12.36 1.22 19.38
C ASP A 268 11.04 0.71 19.96
N ASP A 269 10.57 1.28 21.06
CA ASP A 269 9.37 0.88 21.80
C ASP A 269 8.12 1.70 21.42
N SER A 270 8.17 2.46 20.35
CA SER A 270 7.10 3.35 19.91
C SER A 270 5.97 2.66 19.13
N HIS A 271 5.82 1.35 19.26
CA HIS A 271 4.87 0.52 18.51
C HIS A 271 5.09 0.66 17.00
N LEU A 272 6.25 0.18 16.55
CA LEU A 272 6.53 0.07 15.12
C LEU A 272 5.57 -0.94 14.47
N ASN A 273 5.02 -0.61 13.29
CA ASN A 273 4.02 -1.46 12.65
C ASN A 273 4.26 -1.73 11.16
N TYR A 274 5.30 -1.19 10.57
CA TYR A 274 5.70 -1.54 9.20
C TYR A 274 7.15 -1.20 8.93
N LEU A 275 7.78 -1.95 8.03
CA LEU A 275 9.17 -1.78 7.60
C LEU A 275 9.30 -1.97 6.09
N THR A 276 10.01 -1.06 5.43
CA THR A 276 10.60 -1.28 4.12
C THR A 276 12.09 -0.98 4.16
N VAL A 277 12.86 -1.58 3.26
CA VAL A 277 14.32 -1.35 3.19
C VAL A 277 14.73 -0.99 1.77
N ASP A 278 15.71 -0.08 1.66
CA ASP A 278 16.26 0.35 0.38
C ASP A 278 17.74 0.70 0.51
N GLY A 279 18.61 -0.07 -0.15
CA GLY A 279 20.04 0.06 0.01
C GLY A 279 20.44 0.00 1.49
N PRO A 280 21.16 0.99 2.02
CA PRO A 280 21.58 1.01 3.42
C PRO A 280 20.54 1.58 4.37
N PHE A 281 19.32 1.86 3.92
CA PHE A 281 18.31 2.53 4.72
C PHE A 281 17.11 1.62 5.03
N ALA A 282 16.64 1.71 6.27
CA ALA A 282 15.36 1.18 6.71
C ALA A 282 14.35 2.33 6.89
N TYR A 283 13.10 2.08 6.54
CA TYR A 283 12.00 3.02 6.67
C TYR A 283 10.94 2.38 7.56
N GLY A 284 10.76 2.92 8.75
CA GLY A 284 9.87 2.38 9.76
C GLY A 284 8.67 3.28 10.02
N SER A 285 7.54 2.68 10.33
CA SER A 285 6.32 3.35 10.76
C SER A 285 6.16 3.18 12.27
N SER A 286 6.21 4.27 13.01
CA SER A 286 5.89 4.33 14.43
C SER A 286 4.43 4.75 14.61
N ARG A 287 3.56 3.78 14.93
CA ARG A 287 2.14 4.00 15.14
C ARG A 287 1.90 4.90 16.35
N GLY A 288 2.54 4.58 17.49
CA GLY A 288 2.33 5.31 18.74
C GLY A 288 2.77 6.76 18.72
N GLU A 289 3.68 7.13 17.79
CA GLU A 289 4.14 8.51 17.64
C GLU A 289 3.58 9.21 16.40
N SER A 290 2.77 8.51 15.60
CA SER A 290 2.27 9.01 14.31
C SER A 290 3.40 9.49 13.39
N THR A 291 4.56 8.84 13.45
CA THR A 291 5.81 9.29 12.84
C THR A 291 6.40 8.22 11.94
N LEU A 292 6.99 8.67 10.85
CA LEU A 292 7.71 7.85 9.89
C LEU A 292 9.19 8.10 10.05
N TYR A 293 10.00 7.05 10.06
CA TYR A 293 11.45 7.14 10.24
C TYR A 293 12.21 6.64 9.03
N LYS A 294 13.31 7.32 8.70
CA LYS A 294 14.41 6.78 7.90
C LYS A 294 15.60 6.56 8.81
N ILE A 295 16.16 5.36 8.79
CA ILE A 295 17.26 4.91 9.64
C ILE A 295 18.39 4.44 8.73
N ASP A 296 19.61 4.91 8.99
CA ASP A 296 20.81 4.36 8.38
C ASP A 296 21.21 3.07 9.12
N MET A 297 21.04 1.92 8.46
CA MET A 297 21.31 0.60 9.04
C MET A 297 22.78 0.35 9.38
N ARG A 298 23.71 1.13 8.81
CA ARG A 298 25.16 1.03 9.09
C ARG A 298 25.54 1.66 10.42
N THR A 299 24.79 2.70 10.81
CA THR A 299 25.10 3.50 12.01
C THR A 299 24.03 3.40 13.08
N ASN A 300 22.87 2.81 12.79
CA ASN A 300 21.68 2.81 13.64
C ASN A 300 21.18 4.22 14.01
N GLN A 301 21.41 5.20 13.15
CA GLN A 301 20.99 6.57 13.39
C GLN A 301 19.73 6.91 12.62
N LYS A 302 18.77 7.58 13.26
CA LYS A 302 17.63 8.21 12.58
C LYS A 302 18.16 9.34 11.69
N VAL A 303 18.00 9.20 10.37
CA VAL A 303 18.36 10.22 9.37
C VAL A 303 17.34 11.35 9.38
N TRP A 304 16.06 10.96 9.51
CA TRP A 304 14.96 11.90 9.64
C TRP A 304 13.72 11.25 10.28
N ALA A 305 12.85 12.13 10.77
CA ALA A 305 11.51 11.84 11.23
C ALA A 305 10.51 12.72 10.46
N LEU A 306 9.38 12.15 10.04
CA LEU A 306 8.37 12.78 9.21
C LEU A 306 6.97 12.52 9.77
N GLY A 307 6.16 13.56 9.96
CA GLY A 307 4.84 13.48 10.61
C GLY A 307 4.95 13.51 12.14
N GLY A 308 3.81 13.41 12.82
CA GLY A 308 3.74 13.28 14.26
C GLY A 308 4.55 14.30 15.08
N ARG A 309 4.89 13.86 16.27
CA ARG A 309 5.54 14.69 17.29
C ARG A 309 6.95 15.14 16.94
N ASP A 310 7.74 14.27 16.32
CA ASP A 310 9.18 14.46 16.14
C ASP A 310 9.55 14.86 14.70
N SER A 311 8.58 15.33 13.93
CA SER A 311 8.82 15.73 12.54
C SER A 311 9.83 16.86 12.42
N ASN A 312 10.80 16.67 11.53
CA ASN A 312 11.75 17.71 11.14
C ASN A 312 11.53 18.20 9.69
N PHE A 313 10.30 18.02 9.19
CA PHE A 313 9.85 18.45 7.87
C PHE A 313 8.74 19.49 7.96
N THR A 314 8.64 20.33 6.94
CA THR A 314 7.41 21.05 6.63
C THR A 314 6.58 20.17 5.69
N ILE A 315 5.37 19.81 6.11
CA ILE A 315 4.50 18.91 5.36
C ILE A 315 3.32 19.72 4.82
N TYR A 316 3.09 19.60 3.52
CA TYR A 316 2.00 20.30 2.82
C TYR A 316 0.90 19.27 2.49
N GLY A 317 -0.32 19.63 2.84
CA GLY A 317 -1.50 18.86 2.45
C GLY A 317 -1.76 18.91 0.95
N ILE A 318 -2.70 18.10 0.49
CA ILE A 318 -3.10 18.03 -0.94
C ILE A 318 -3.54 19.41 -1.50
N ASN A 319 -4.04 20.29 -0.64
CA ASN A 319 -4.43 21.66 -0.98
C ASN A 319 -3.23 22.64 -1.04
N GLY A 320 -2.01 22.17 -0.80
CA GLY A 320 -0.79 22.96 -0.78
C GLY A 320 -0.59 23.82 0.48
N GLN A 321 -1.44 23.69 1.50
CA GLN A 321 -1.26 24.37 2.78
C GLN A 321 -0.38 23.52 3.72
N PRO A 322 0.53 24.13 4.49
CA PRO A 322 1.35 23.41 5.43
C PRO A 322 0.53 22.98 6.65
N TYR A 323 0.79 21.77 7.14
CA TYR A 323 0.34 21.32 8.45
C TYR A 323 1.15 22.04 9.55
N ASP A 324 0.47 22.44 10.60
CA ASP A 324 1.11 23.09 11.75
C ASP A 324 1.56 22.04 12.78
N THR A 325 2.66 21.36 12.48
CA THR A 325 3.21 20.31 13.34
C THR A 325 4.11 20.85 14.47
N LYS A 326 4.48 22.13 14.41
CA LYS A 326 5.53 22.68 15.30
C LYS A 326 5.02 23.17 16.65
N LEU A 327 3.73 23.45 16.79
CA LEU A 327 3.23 24.22 17.93
C LEU A 327 2.84 23.36 19.14
N HIS A 328 2.53 22.06 18.98
CA HIS A 328 2.07 21.27 20.13
C HIS A 328 2.43 19.79 20.00
N LYS A 329 3.28 19.36 20.92
CA LYS A 329 3.78 17.99 21.04
C LYS A 329 2.68 16.92 21.27
N TYR A 330 1.45 17.33 21.60
CA TYR A 330 0.33 16.45 21.94
C TYR A 330 -0.99 16.97 21.35
N ALA A 331 -0.97 17.39 20.10
CA ALA A 331 -2.15 17.86 19.40
C ALA A 331 -2.39 17.00 18.14
N PRO A 332 -2.95 15.79 18.29
CA PRO A 332 -3.15 14.86 17.17
C PRO A 332 -3.96 15.48 16.02
N GLU A 333 -4.87 16.40 16.29
CA GLU A 333 -5.62 17.15 15.29
C GLU A 333 -4.73 17.99 14.34
N ARG A 334 -3.49 18.26 14.72
CA ARG A 334 -2.53 19.04 13.94
C ARG A 334 -1.53 18.21 13.16
N TYR A 335 -1.45 16.92 13.45
CA TYR A 335 -0.57 16.02 12.70
C TYR A 335 -1.14 15.78 11.30
N PRO A 336 -0.28 15.54 10.31
CA PRO A 336 -0.75 15.25 8.96
C PRO A 336 -1.49 13.90 8.87
N TRP A 337 -1.19 12.96 9.76
CA TRP A 337 -1.81 11.64 9.93
C TRP A 337 -1.72 11.19 11.38
N ASN A 338 -2.51 10.18 11.75
CA ASN A 338 -2.53 9.64 13.10
C ASN A 338 -2.63 8.12 13.09
N HIS A 339 -1.80 7.43 13.90
CA HIS A 339 -1.77 5.97 14.05
C HIS A 339 -1.68 5.22 12.73
N GLN A 340 -0.93 5.74 11.76
CA GLN A 340 -0.82 5.21 10.40
C GLN A 340 -0.28 3.78 10.38
N HIS A 341 -0.64 3.05 9.31
CA HIS A 341 -0.14 1.72 8.99
C HIS A 341 0.49 1.65 7.60
N LYS A 342 1.25 0.59 7.36
CA LYS A 342 1.84 0.22 6.07
C LYS A 342 2.55 1.38 5.38
N PHE A 343 3.44 2.06 6.11
CA PHE A 343 4.32 3.06 5.52
C PHE A 343 5.37 2.40 4.63
N GLN A 344 5.44 2.82 3.38
CA GLN A 344 6.32 2.23 2.39
C GLN A 344 7.13 3.28 1.65
N HIS A 345 8.41 3.01 1.48
CA HIS A 345 9.25 3.73 0.53
C HIS A 345 9.02 3.15 -0.88
N LEU A 346 8.45 3.95 -1.76
CA LEU A 346 8.17 3.54 -3.14
C LEU A 346 9.36 3.77 -4.09
N GLY A 347 10.34 4.58 -3.70
CA GLY A 347 11.47 5.02 -4.53
C GLY A 347 11.30 6.47 -5.00
N MET A 348 12.39 7.06 -5.52
CA MET A 348 12.42 8.42 -6.10
C MET A 348 11.79 9.52 -5.23
N GLY A 349 11.80 9.34 -3.90
CA GLY A 349 11.21 10.28 -2.94
C GLY A 349 9.70 10.09 -2.73
N PHE A 350 9.09 9.05 -3.29
CA PHE A 350 7.68 8.74 -3.06
C PHE A 350 7.50 7.74 -1.92
N TYR A 351 6.42 7.95 -1.16
CA TYR A 351 6.04 7.10 -0.02
C TYR A 351 4.53 6.94 0.01
N SER A 352 4.05 5.80 0.50
CA SER A 352 2.63 5.57 0.76
C SER A 352 2.39 5.20 2.21
N LEU A 353 1.20 5.51 2.71
CA LEU A 353 0.72 5.09 4.03
C LEU A 353 -0.81 5.03 4.06
N PHE A 354 -1.34 4.27 5.00
CA PHE A 354 -2.74 4.32 5.40
C PHE A 354 -2.84 5.12 6.70
N ASP A 355 -3.56 6.23 6.66
CA ASP A 355 -3.80 7.11 7.80
C ASP A 355 -5.09 6.66 8.50
N ASN A 356 -4.98 6.03 9.67
CA ASN A 356 -6.14 5.60 10.44
C ASN A 356 -6.93 6.77 11.02
N ASN A 357 -6.26 7.91 11.21
CA ASN A 357 -6.84 9.13 11.74
C ASN A 357 -7.51 8.97 13.12
N VAL A 358 -6.88 8.21 13.99
CA VAL A 358 -7.33 8.01 15.38
C VAL A 358 -6.33 8.58 16.38
N GLY A 359 -6.85 9.09 17.50
CA GLY A 359 -6.05 9.57 18.63
C GLY A 359 -5.57 8.45 19.55
N ASP A 360 -4.87 8.83 20.62
CA ASP A 360 -4.27 7.88 21.58
C ASP A 360 -5.31 7.04 22.33
N GLY A 361 -6.53 7.56 22.49
CA GLY A 361 -7.67 6.85 23.09
C GLY A 361 -8.55 6.13 22.08
N HIS A 362 -8.07 5.95 20.84
CA HIS A 362 -8.82 5.40 19.71
C HIS A 362 -10.02 6.24 19.26
N GLU A 363 -10.11 7.49 19.71
CA GLU A 363 -11.10 8.43 19.22
C GLU A 363 -10.76 8.91 17.80
N GLN A 364 -11.78 9.22 17.03
CA GLN A 364 -11.63 9.83 15.70
C GLN A 364 -11.09 11.26 15.83
N VAL A 365 -10.12 11.61 15.03
CA VAL A 365 -9.51 12.94 15.04
C VAL A 365 -10.11 13.81 13.93
N PRO A 366 -10.78 14.93 14.26
CA PRO A 366 -11.29 15.86 13.25
C PRO A 366 -10.16 16.48 12.44
N LYS A 367 -10.25 16.39 11.11
CA LYS A 367 -9.29 16.89 10.14
C LYS A 367 -10.00 17.70 9.05
N PRO A 368 -9.28 18.48 8.22
CA PRO A 368 -9.90 19.20 7.09
C PRO A 368 -10.65 18.30 6.12
N TRP A 369 -10.31 17.03 5.99
CA TRP A 369 -10.98 16.04 5.13
C TRP A 369 -12.08 15.24 5.85
N GLY A 370 -12.38 15.52 7.10
CA GLY A 370 -13.34 14.78 7.91
C GLY A 370 -12.68 13.95 9.01
N THR A 371 -13.38 12.93 9.50
CA THR A 371 -12.91 12.02 10.55
C THR A 371 -12.47 10.65 10.02
N SER A 372 -12.76 10.33 8.77
CA SER A 372 -12.47 9.01 8.19
C SER A 372 -10.97 8.74 8.04
N SER A 373 -10.64 7.46 8.01
CA SER A 373 -9.31 6.99 7.59
C SER A 373 -9.08 7.31 6.11
N ARG A 374 -7.84 7.35 5.67
CA ARG A 374 -7.52 7.69 4.27
C ARG A 374 -6.24 7.04 3.75
N ASN A 375 -6.15 6.96 2.44
CA ASN A 375 -4.94 6.60 1.72
C ASN A 375 -4.13 7.85 1.38
N VAL A 376 -2.83 7.80 1.56
CA VAL A 376 -1.94 8.93 1.29
C VAL A 376 -0.72 8.48 0.49
N ILE A 377 -0.38 9.24 -0.56
CA ILE A 377 0.95 9.18 -1.17
C ILE A 377 1.63 10.52 -0.96
N LEU A 378 2.89 10.45 -0.54
CA LEU A 378 3.75 11.61 -0.28
C LEU A 378 4.86 11.66 -1.32
N TYR A 379 5.27 12.88 -1.67
CA TYR A 379 6.57 13.16 -2.22
C TYR A 379 7.41 13.89 -1.18
N VAL A 380 8.63 13.43 -0.93
CA VAL A 380 9.54 13.94 0.10
C VAL A 380 10.83 14.43 -0.54
N ASP A 381 11.14 15.70 -0.37
CA ASP A 381 12.45 16.29 -0.67
C ASP A 381 13.27 16.35 0.63
N GLU A 382 14.15 15.37 0.77
CA GLU A 382 15.01 15.26 1.96
C GLU A 382 15.98 16.44 2.10
N ALA A 383 16.42 17.02 0.98
CA ALA A 383 17.40 18.12 0.99
C ALA A 383 16.80 19.41 1.54
N SER A 384 15.57 19.74 1.15
CA SER A 384 14.86 20.91 1.65
C SER A 384 14.06 20.67 2.92
N ARG A 385 13.96 19.41 3.38
CA ARG A 385 13.09 19.01 4.50
C ARG A 385 11.64 19.41 4.27
N GLN A 386 11.14 19.16 3.08
CA GLN A 386 9.77 19.42 2.69
C GLN A 386 9.12 18.13 2.20
N ALA A 387 7.83 17.97 2.48
CA ALA A 387 7.03 16.86 1.99
C ALA A 387 5.66 17.38 1.52
N TRP A 388 5.10 16.73 0.53
CA TRP A 388 3.80 17.08 -0.06
C TRP A 388 2.93 15.84 -0.16
N GLU A 389 1.68 15.97 0.24
CA GLU A 389 0.66 15.01 -0.17
C GLU A 389 0.41 15.19 -1.68
N VAL A 390 0.66 14.14 -2.44
CA VAL A 390 0.42 14.13 -3.91
C VAL A 390 -0.83 13.34 -4.27
N PHE A 391 -1.31 12.51 -3.33
CA PHE A 391 -2.58 11.80 -3.40
C PHE A 391 -3.16 11.69 -1.99
N SER A 392 -4.48 11.86 -1.88
CA SER A 392 -5.24 11.66 -0.65
C SER A 392 -6.64 11.18 -1.01
N HIS A 393 -7.04 10.04 -0.46
CA HIS A 393 -8.36 9.44 -0.66
C HIS A 393 -8.97 9.09 0.71
N PRO A 394 -9.87 9.93 1.25
CA PRO A 394 -10.66 9.56 2.41
C PRO A 394 -11.55 8.36 2.09
N THR A 395 -11.55 7.35 2.97
CA THR A 395 -12.29 6.10 2.73
C THR A 395 -13.77 6.19 3.05
N GLY A 396 -14.20 7.21 3.78
CA GLY A 396 -15.55 7.27 4.34
C GLY A 396 -15.74 6.41 5.59
N ASP A 397 -14.84 5.46 5.83
CA ASP A 397 -14.85 4.53 6.96
C ASP A 397 -13.86 4.97 8.04
N ASN A 398 -14.06 4.49 9.27
CA ASN A 398 -13.15 4.68 10.38
C ASN A 398 -12.53 3.34 10.74
N ALA A 399 -11.26 3.20 10.43
CA ALA A 399 -10.46 2.03 10.77
C ALA A 399 -9.57 2.36 11.98
N MET A 400 -9.87 1.79 13.13
CA MET A 400 -9.14 2.03 14.38
C MET A 400 -7.68 1.58 14.30
N SER A 401 -7.40 0.54 13.54
CA SER A 401 -6.06 -0.01 13.31
C SER A 401 -5.97 -0.70 11.96
N TYR A 402 -4.76 -1.14 11.59
CA TYR A 402 -4.50 -1.86 10.35
C TYR A 402 -4.75 -1.01 9.10
N GLY A 403 -4.82 -1.64 7.95
CA GLY A 403 -5.00 -0.98 6.66
C GLY A 403 -3.69 -0.83 5.87
N GLY A 404 -3.82 -0.68 4.58
CA GLY A 404 -2.69 -0.58 3.68
C GLY A 404 -2.96 0.30 2.47
N THR A 405 -1.89 0.83 1.89
CA THR A 405 -1.91 1.68 0.70
C THR A 405 -0.75 1.29 -0.20
N ASP A 406 -1.03 0.59 -1.29
CA ASP A 406 -0.04 0.10 -2.24
C ASP A 406 -0.23 0.72 -3.61
N LEU A 407 0.86 1.24 -4.20
CA LEU A 407 0.84 1.64 -5.60
C LEU A 407 0.81 0.39 -6.50
N LEU A 408 -0.04 0.42 -7.53
CA LEU A 408 -0.17 -0.62 -8.55
C LEU A 408 0.47 -0.22 -9.87
N PRO A 409 0.78 -1.17 -10.77
CA PRO A 409 1.30 -0.87 -12.11
C PRO A 409 0.41 0.03 -12.96
N SER A 410 -0.91 -0.03 -12.75
CA SER A 410 -1.89 0.87 -13.40
C SER A 410 -1.75 2.34 -12.97
N GLY A 411 -0.96 2.63 -11.94
CA GLY A 411 -0.94 3.91 -11.25
C GLY A 411 -2.02 4.08 -10.20
N ASN A 412 -2.93 3.10 -10.08
CA ASN A 412 -3.95 3.06 -9.04
C ASN A 412 -3.35 2.68 -7.68
N VAL A 413 -4.14 2.79 -6.64
CA VAL A 413 -3.80 2.39 -5.28
C VAL A 413 -4.66 1.21 -4.85
N LEU A 414 -4.02 0.11 -4.46
CA LEU A 414 -4.68 -0.97 -3.72
C LEU A 414 -4.71 -0.60 -2.25
N THR A 415 -5.89 -0.59 -1.65
CA THR A 415 -6.06 -0.29 -0.23
C THR A 415 -6.87 -1.34 0.47
N THR A 416 -6.62 -1.49 1.75
CA THR A 416 -7.40 -2.35 2.65
C THR A 416 -7.84 -1.55 3.85
N SER A 417 -9.05 -1.78 4.31
CA SER A 417 -9.52 -1.29 5.60
C SER A 417 -10.53 -2.27 6.19
N TYR A 418 -10.61 -2.31 7.50
CA TYR A 418 -11.79 -2.79 8.19
C TYR A 418 -12.37 -1.63 8.99
N VAL A 419 -13.67 -1.67 9.24
CA VAL A 419 -14.36 -0.64 10.00
C VAL A 419 -14.56 -1.09 11.43
N ASP A 420 -14.59 -0.16 12.38
CA ASP A 420 -14.90 -0.51 13.77
C ASP A 420 -16.38 -0.86 13.92
N TRP A 421 -17.22 -0.20 13.13
CA TRP A 421 -18.67 -0.31 13.15
C TRP A 421 -19.21 -0.41 11.73
N VAL A 422 -20.06 -1.38 11.48
CA VAL A 422 -20.79 -1.52 10.21
C VAL A 422 -22.20 -0.97 10.36
N HIS A 423 -22.73 -0.47 9.24
CA HIS A 423 -24.10 0.04 9.12
C HIS A 423 -24.90 -0.90 8.22
N PRO A 424 -25.56 -1.90 8.77
CA PRO A 424 -26.22 -2.92 7.97
C PRO A 424 -27.29 -2.40 7.00
N ALA A 425 -27.96 -1.33 7.36
CA ALA A 425 -28.98 -0.71 6.52
C ALA A 425 -28.42 0.18 5.41
N ASP A 426 -27.13 0.51 5.46
CA ASP A 426 -26.45 1.31 4.44
C ASP A 426 -25.67 0.42 3.49
N PRO A 427 -26.05 0.29 2.22
CA PRO A 427 -25.37 -0.56 1.24
C PRO A 427 -23.89 -0.24 1.06
N ASP A 428 -23.45 0.95 1.40
CA ASP A 428 -22.08 1.40 1.25
C ASP A 428 -21.22 1.08 2.48
N HIS A 429 -21.84 1.03 3.67
CA HIS A 429 -21.18 0.83 4.95
C HIS A 429 -21.53 -0.51 5.62
N GLN A 430 -22.07 -1.47 4.85
CA GLN A 430 -22.44 -2.80 5.34
C GLN A 430 -21.27 -3.80 5.40
N TYR A 431 -20.09 -3.43 4.93
CA TYR A 431 -18.97 -4.35 4.81
C TYR A 431 -18.04 -4.24 6.01
N HIS A 432 -17.72 -5.39 6.60
CA HIS A 432 -16.78 -5.50 7.71
C HIS A 432 -15.35 -5.25 7.27
N VAL A 433 -15.01 -5.72 6.06
CA VAL A 433 -13.70 -5.58 5.44
C VAL A 433 -13.89 -5.09 4.02
N ASN A 434 -13.01 -4.18 3.63
CA ASN A 434 -12.93 -3.64 2.28
C ASN A 434 -11.51 -3.80 1.72
N ILE A 435 -11.44 -4.25 0.48
CA ILE A 435 -10.24 -4.16 -0.36
C ILE A 435 -10.65 -3.35 -1.58
N TRP A 436 -9.93 -2.25 -1.85
CA TRP A 436 -10.28 -1.33 -2.93
C TRP A 436 -9.10 -1.06 -3.84
N GLU A 437 -9.39 -0.87 -5.13
CA GLU A 437 -8.49 -0.24 -6.07
C GLU A 437 -9.05 1.13 -6.43
N VAL A 438 -8.27 2.17 -6.13
CA VAL A 438 -8.65 3.57 -6.30
C VAL A 438 -7.77 4.19 -7.36
N SER A 439 -8.40 4.83 -8.34
CA SER A 439 -7.70 5.59 -9.38
C SER A 439 -7.04 6.82 -8.78
N THR A 440 -5.72 6.96 -8.95
CA THR A 440 -5.03 8.20 -8.57
C THR A 440 -5.33 9.35 -9.52
N ALA A 441 -5.82 9.06 -10.72
CA ALA A 441 -6.18 10.05 -11.72
C ALA A 441 -7.53 10.72 -11.45
N THR A 442 -8.54 9.93 -11.06
CA THR A 442 -9.91 10.39 -10.89
C THR A 442 -10.36 10.42 -9.44
N ASN A 443 -9.61 9.79 -8.54
CA ASN A 443 -9.95 9.55 -7.13
C ASN A 443 -11.24 8.70 -6.95
N GLU A 444 -11.57 7.89 -7.96
CA GLU A 444 -12.73 7.00 -7.96
C GLU A 444 -12.30 5.56 -7.67
N VAL A 445 -13.19 4.80 -7.03
CA VAL A 445 -13.00 3.36 -6.86
C VAL A 445 -13.22 2.67 -8.21
N GLU A 446 -12.24 1.93 -8.69
CA GLU A 446 -12.32 1.16 -9.95
C GLU A 446 -12.65 -0.32 -9.71
N TRP A 447 -12.24 -0.85 -8.57
CA TRP A 447 -12.55 -2.21 -8.13
C TRP A 447 -12.71 -2.24 -6.61
N ARG A 448 -13.61 -3.09 -6.10
CA ARG A 448 -13.81 -3.30 -4.67
C ARG A 448 -14.17 -4.74 -4.39
N ALA A 449 -13.64 -5.30 -3.31
CA ALA A 449 -14.12 -6.52 -2.68
C ALA A 449 -14.57 -6.19 -1.25
N GLY A 450 -15.87 -6.30 -0.98
CA GLY A 450 -16.48 -6.01 0.31
C GLY A 450 -16.93 -7.30 0.99
N PHE A 451 -16.43 -7.57 2.21
CA PHE A 451 -16.74 -8.78 2.98
C PHE A 451 -17.78 -8.47 4.04
N LYS A 452 -18.82 -9.31 4.10
CA LYS A 452 -19.87 -9.28 5.11
C LYS A 452 -19.59 -10.31 6.20
N GLY A 453 -19.91 -9.98 7.44
CA GLY A 453 -19.89 -10.92 8.56
C GLY A 453 -21.27 -11.47 8.87
N PHE A 454 -21.32 -12.48 9.71
CA PHE A 454 -22.53 -13.11 10.21
C PHE A 454 -22.39 -13.36 11.72
N ASN A 455 -23.43 -13.04 12.48
CA ASN A 455 -23.47 -13.37 13.90
C ASN A 455 -24.67 -14.29 14.20
N PRO A 456 -24.42 -15.58 14.41
CA PRO A 456 -25.48 -16.55 14.66
C PRO A 456 -26.19 -16.37 16.02
N VAL A 457 -25.54 -15.68 16.97
CA VAL A 457 -26.16 -15.42 18.30
C VAL A 457 -27.16 -14.26 18.28
N ALA A 458 -27.21 -13.48 17.20
CA ALA A 458 -28.23 -12.45 17.08
C ALA A 458 -29.62 -13.08 17.03
N PRO A 459 -30.60 -12.55 17.78
CA PRO A 459 -31.98 -13.01 17.73
C PRO A 459 -32.51 -13.04 16.30
N GLU A 460 -33.30 -14.08 15.98
CA GLU A 460 -33.76 -14.34 14.60
C GLU A 460 -34.56 -13.16 14.01
N ASN A 461 -35.33 -12.46 14.85
CA ASN A 461 -36.08 -11.27 14.45
C ASN A 461 -35.23 -10.03 14.18
N LEU A 462 -33.94 -10.05 14.53
CA LEU A 462 -32.98 -8.96 14.26
C LEU A 462 -32.04 -9.28 13.10
N ARG A 463 -32.22 -10.43 12.43
CA ARG A 463 -31.38 -10.87 11.31
C ARG A 463 -31.92 -10.45 9.94
N ASP A 464 -33.14 -9.96 9.86
CA ASP A 464 -33.77 -9.54 8.60
C ASP A 464 -33.60 -8.02 8.36
N PRO A 465 -33.34 -7.55 7.13
CA PRO A 465 -33.22 -8.30 5.87
C PRO A 465 -31.89 -9.03 5.67
N TYR A 466 -30.94 -8.81 6.49
CA TYR A 466 -29.61 -9.40 6.43
C TYR A 466 -29.36 -10.22 7.69
N PRO A 467 -29.57 -11.53 7.68
CA PRO A 467 -29.46 -12.39 8.87
C PRO A 467 -28.06 -12.44 9.48
N HIS A 468 -27.07 -11.86 8.82
CA HIS A 468 -25.68 -11.82 9.23
C HIS A 468 -25.29 -10.56 10.04
N TYR A 469 -26.26 -9.74 10.45
CA TYR A 469 -25.97 -8.59 11.28
C TYR A 469 -26.34 -8.83 12.73
N PHE A 470 -25.44 -8.39 13.59
CA PHE A 470 -25.70 -8.27 15.00
C PHE A 470 -26.27 -6.88 15.28
N PHE A 471 -27.48 -6.83 15.83
CA PHE A 471 -28.06 -5.60 16.34
C PHE A 471 -27.74 -5.50 17.84
N ASP A 472 -26.99 -4.47 18.23
CA ASP A 472 -26.81 -4.14 19.63
C ASP A 472 -27.98 -3.27 20.09
N PRO A 473 -28.85 -3.77 20.97
CA PRO A 473 -29.99 -2.98 21.50
C PRO A 473 -29.51 -1.77 22.32
N LEU A 474 -28.26 -1.73 22.74
CA LEU A 474 -27.65 -0.59 23.43
C LEU A 474 -27.13 0.47 22.43
N ASN A 475 -27.11 0.17 21.15
CA ASN A 475 -26.72 1.08 20.07
C ASN A 475 -27.94 1.36 19.16
N PRO A 476 -28.79 2.35 19.52
CA PRO A 476 -30.02 2.62 18.78
C PRO A 476 -29.80 3.15 17.35
N ASP A 477 -28.58 3.56 17.03
CA ASP A 477 -28.22 4.08 15.69
C ASP A 477 -27.95 2.95 14.67
N GLY A 478 -28.09 1.69 15.09
CA GLY A 478 -27.99 0.52 14.20
C GLY A 478 -26.57 0.16 13.78
N HIS A 479 -25.57 0.70 14.46
CA HIS A 479 -24.18 0.30 14.27
C HIS A 479 -23.91 -1.03 14.94
N VAL A 480 -23.15 -1.90 14.31
CA VAL A 480 -22.73 -3.18 14.88
C VAL A 480 -21.22 -3.33 14.84
N PRO A 481 -20.61 -3.97 15.86
CA PRO A 481 -19.18 -4.24 15.84
C PRO A 481 -18.79 -5.10 14.65
N THR A 482 -17.62 -4.84 14.09
CA THR A 482 -17.08 -5.69 13.03
C THR A 482 -16.68 -7.07 13.57
N LEU A 483 -16.98 -8.11 12.81
CA LEU A 483 -16.58 -9.49 13.12
C LEU A 483 -15.33 -9.90 12.34
N TRP A 484 -15.15 -9.37 11.13
CA TRP A 484 -13.98 -9.61 10.31
C TRP A 484 -13.02 -8.44 10.37
N ASN A 485 -11.74 -8.73 10.34
CA ASN A 485 -10.72 -7.72 10.12
C ASN A 485 -9.68 -8.16 9.09
N ILE A 486 -8.95 -7.19 8.56
CA ILE A 486 -7.87 -7.34 7.60
C ILE A 486 -6.73 -6.42 7.99
N TYR A 487 -5.50 -6.94 8.00
CA TYR A 487 -4.33 -6.09 8.20
C TYR A 487 -3.91 -5.45 6.88
N THR A 488 -3.65 -6.28 5.87
CA THR A 488 -3.18 -5.82 4.55
C THR A 488 -3.58 -6.81 3.46
N ALA A 489 -3.51 -6.34 2.22
CA ALA A 489 -3.48 -7.19 1.04
C ALA A 489 -2.20 -6.91 0.24
N ASP A 490 -1.79 -7.87 -0.56
CA ASP A 490 -0.79 -7.68 -1.61
C ASP A 490 -1.34 -8.17 -2.95
N ARG A 491 -0.71 -7.75 -4.04
CA ARG A 491 -1.11 -8.09 -5.40
C ARG A 491 0.01 -8.85 -6.09
N ALA A 492 -0.35 -9.90 -6.81
CA ALA A 492 0.54 -10.60 -7.72
C ALA A 492 -0.08 -10.65 -9.12
N TYR A 493 0.75 -10.76 -10.13
CA TYR A 493 0.35 -10.94 -11.53
C TYR A 493 0.99 -12.20 -12.08
N SER A 494 0.26 -12.97 -12.91
CA SER A 494 0.75 -14.26 -13.42
C SER A 494 1.93 -14.12 -14.39
N THR A 495 2.03 -12.98 -15.08
CA THR A 495 3.14 -12.67 -15.99
C THR A 495 3.65 -11.25 -15.76
N VAL A 496 4.87 -10.97 -16.17
CA VAL A 496 5.34 -9.58 -16.37
C VAL A 496 4.56 -8.94 -17.50
N PHE A 497 4.57 -7.62 -17.61
CA PHE A 497 3.92 -6.90 -18.70
C PHE A 497 4.53 -5.53 -18.92
N ALA A 498 4.18 -4.90 -20.04
CA ALA A 498 4.54 -3.54 -20.36
C ALA A 498 3.32 -2.66 -20.59
N LEU A 499 3.41 -1.42 -20.13
CA LEU A 499 2.44 -0.36 -20.39
C LEU A 499 3.09 0.77 -21.21
N HIS A 500 2.28 1.69 -21.70
CA HIS A 500 2.72 2.93 -22.32
C HIS A 500 3.67 2.72 -23.51
N LEU A 501 3.39 1.71 -24.35
CA LEU A 501 4.17 1.45 -25.55
C LEU A 501 4.03 2.61 -26.53
N CYS A 502 5.17 3.15 -26.99
CA CYS A 502 5.21 4.23 -27.99
C CYS A 502 6.49 4.16 -28.84
N SER A 503 6.41 4.74 -30.05
CA SER A 503 7.54 4.85 -30.97
C SER A 503 8.45 6.01 -30.56
N ALA A 504 9.68 5.71 -30.21
CA ALA A 504 10.69 6.68 -29.79
C ALA A 504 11.73 6.94 -30.90
N ARG A 505 12.44 8.06 -30.78
CA ARG A 505 13.57 8.43 -31.67
C ARG A 505 13.21 8.39 -33.16
N GLY A 506 11.99 8.84 -33.53
CA GLY A 506 11.55 8.83 -34.91
C GLY A 506 11.38 7.43 -35.54
N GLY A 507 11.04 6.42 -34.74
CA GLY A 507 10.87 5.04 -35.18
C GLY A 507 12.10 4.16 -35.02
N ALA A 508 13.20 4.67 -34.47
CA ALA A 508 14.41 3.87 -34.25
C ALA A 508 14.41 3.07 -32.93
N ALA A 509 13.43 3.30 -32.06
CA ALA A 509 13.29 2.58 -30.79
C ALA A 509 11.84 2.45 -30.38
N VAL A 510 11.55 1.45 -29.53
CA VAL A 510 10.31 1.33 -28.77
C VAL A 510 10.58 1.71 -27.33
N ARG A 511 9.74 2.62 -26.78
CA ARG A 511 9.70 2.94 -25.36
C ARG A 511 8.53 2.21 -24.73
N PHE A 512 8.72 1.69 -23.52
CA PHE A 512 7.73 0.94 -22.76
C PHE A 512 8.01 1.07 -21.27
N SER A 513 6.99 0.91 -20.43
CA SER A 513 7.10 0.85 -18.97
C SER A 513 6.95 -0.59 -18.50
N PRO A 514 8.05 -1.27 -18.10
CA PRO A 514 7.98 -2.67 -17.67
C PRO A 514 7.58 -2.81 -16.21
N PHE A 515 6.74 -3.81 -15.90
CA PHE A 515 6.31 -4.14 -14.54
C PHE A 515 6.54 -5.62 -14.23
N ASN A 516 7.10 -5.86 -13.04
CA ASN A 516 7.32 -7.22 -12.54
C ASN A 516 6.00 -7.84 -12.05
N THR A 517 5.98 -9.15 -11.91
CA THR A 517 4.83 -9.93 -11.42
C THR A 517 4.45 -9.61 -9.98
N VAL A 518 5.41 -9.19 -9.17
CA VAL A 518 5.21 -8.83 -7.76
C VAL A 518 6.00 -7.58 -7.39
N ARG A 519 5.58 -6.93 -6.35
CA ARG A 519 6.27 -5.80 -5.75
C ARG A 519 7.47 -6.28 -4.95
N THR A 520 8.65 -5.82 -5.29
CA THR A 520 9.91 -6.15 -4.61
C THR A 520 10.41 -4.99 -3.75
N GLN A 521 11.27 -5.28 -2.77
CA GLN A 521 11.88 -4.25 -1.90
C GLN A 521 13.07 -3.53 -2.57
N ASN A 522 13.64 -4.12 -3.59
CA ASN A 522 14.72 -3.57 -4.39
C ASN A 522 14.46 -3.82 -5.87
N ASP A 523 15.15 -3.08 -6.73
CA ASP A 523 15.06 -3.28 -8.18
C ASP A 523 15.44 -4.70 -8.55
N ALA A 524 14.72 -5.31 -9.49
CA ALA A 524 14.89 -6.70 -9.89
C ALA A 524 15.32 -6.83 -11.37
N PRO A 525 16.23 -7.75 -11.71
CA PRO A 525 16.71 -7.87 -13.07
C PRO A 525 15.63 -8.38 -14.03
N GLY A 526 15.60 -7.80 -15.21
CA GLY A 526 14.75 -8.18 -16.32
C GLY A 526 15.46 -8.12 -17.67
N VAL A 527 14.85 -8.72 -18.67
CA VAL A 527 15.33 -8.69 -20.06
C VAL A 527 14.17 -8.35 -20.98
N ALA A 528 14.39 -7.35 -21.84
CA ALA A 528 13.53 -7.05 -22.98
C ALA A 528 14.17 -7.62 -24.26
N TYR A 529 13.36 -8.14 -25.16
CA TYR A 529 13.81 -8.66 -26.45
C TYR A 529 12.79 -8.37 -27.54
N LEU A 530 13.29 -8.20 -28.76
CA LEU A 530 12.47 -8.11 -29.97
C LEU A 530 12.59 -9.44 -30.73
N LEU A 531 11.47 -10.10 -30.97
CA LEU A 531 11.41 -11.27 -31.84
C LEU A 531 10.93 -10.86 -33.22
N ASP A 532 11.65 -11.26 -34.24
CA ASP A 532 11.23 -11.08 -35.63
C ASP A 532 10.02 -11.97 -35.97
N PRO A 533 9.38 -11.84 -37.14
CA PRO A 533 8.24 -12.67 -37.54
C PRO A 533 8.55 -14.18 -37.66
N GLN A 534 9.82 -14.56 -37.61
CA GLN A 534 10.30 -15.94 -37.59
C GLN A 534 10.55 -16.46 -36.18
N GLY A 535 10.34 -15.62 -35.16
CA GLY A 535 10.55 -15.94 -33.75
C GLY A 535 12.04 -15.90 -33.33
N GLN A 536 12.91 -15.28 -34.16
CA GLN A 536 14.33 -15.12 -33.79
C GLN A 536 14.54 -13.83 -33.02
N VAL A 537 15.48 -13.84 -32.04
CA VAL A 537 15.84 -12.64 -31.28
C VAL A 537 16.61 -11.67 -32.19
N ALA A 538 15.96 -10.58 -32.57
CA ALA A 538 16.55 -9.53 -33.41
C ALA A 538 17.28 -8.47 -32.58
N ALA A 539 16.85 -8.22 -31.35
CA ALA A 539 17.49 -7.33 -30.37
C ALA A 539 17.19 -7.80 -28.95
N GLN A 540 18.10 -7.49 -28.03
CA GLN A 540 17.95 -7.81 -26.61
C GLN A 540 18.56 -6.70 -25.76
N LYS A 541 17.91 -6.38 -24.61
CA LYS A 541 18.37 -5.38 -23.66
C LYS A 541 18.11 -5.84 -22.23
N PRO A 542 19.12 -5.95 -21.36
CA PRO A 542 18.91 -6.07 -19.92
C PRO A 542 18.42 -4.75 -19.35
N PHE A 543 17.56 -4.82 -18.34
CA PHE A 543 17.07 -3.67 -17.58
C PHE A 543 16.75 -4.06 -16.13
N MET A 544 16.28 -3.11 -15.32
CA MET A 544 15.83 -3.37 -13.95
C MET A 544 14.37 -2.99 -13.81
N TYR A 545 13.53 -3.95 -13.41
CA TYR A 545 12.20 -3.64 -12.90
C TYR A 545 12.32 -2.79 -11.64
N GLN A 546 11.57 -1.73 -11.57
CA GLN A 546 11.59 -0.85 -10.40
C GLN A 546 10.86 -1.49 -9.22
N LYS A 547 11.45 -1.40 -8.03
CA LYS A 547 10.77 -1.77 -6.79
C LYS A 547 9.44 -1.02 -6.64
N ALA A 548 8.53 -1.60 -5.89
CA ALA A 548 7.22 -1.01 -5.58
C ALA A 548 6.41 -0.57 -6.82
N TRP A 549 6.71 -1.17 -7.99
CA TRP A 549 6.06 -0.87 -9.28
C TRP A 549 6.09 0.61 -9.70
N LEU A 550 7.12 1.34 -9.31
CA LEU A 550 7.32 2.66 -9.87
C LEU A 550 7.49 2.61 -11.38
N ASP A 551 6.75 3.46 -12.06
CA ASP A 551 6.86 3.58 -13.52
C ASP A 551 8.20 4.22 -13.92
N ARG A 552 9.02 3.46 -14.63
CA ARG A 552 10.26 3.93 -15.23
C ARG A 552 10.35 3.42 -16.66
N PRO A 553 10.14 4.30 -17.64
CA PRO A 553 10.22 3.90 -19.04
C PRO A 553 11.60 3.40 -19.45
N GLU A 554 11.60 2.31 -20.20
CA GLU A 554 12.77 1.73 -20.85
C GLU A 554 12.66 1.89 -22.38
N GLU A 555 13.79 1.86 -23.08
CA GLU A 555 13.83 1.90 -24.55
C GLU A 555 14.68 0.74 -25.09
N ILE A 556 14.18 0.08 -26.13
CA ILE A 556 14.96 -0.90 -26.91
C ILE A 556 15.06 -0.44 -28.36
N GLU A 557 16.27 -0.48 -28.93
CA GLU A 557 16.50 -0.10 -30.32
C GLU A 557 15.90 -1.12 -31.27
N VAL A 558 15.22 -0.62 -32.31
CA VAL A 558 14.61 -1.45 -33.35
C VAL A 558 15.61 -1.59 -34.50
N PRO A 559 16.07 -2.82 -34.86
CA PRO A 559 16.95 -3.03 -35.96
C PRO A 559 16.40 -2.45 -37.27
N PRO A 560 17.24 -1.86 -38.15
CA PRO A 560 16.80 -1.34 -39.44
C PRO A 560 16.04 -2.37 -40.26
N GLY A 561 14.88 -1.99 -40.77
CA GLY A 561 14.00 -2.86 -41.59
C GLY A 561 13.05 -3.75 -40.79
N LEU A 562 13.14 -3.79 -39.47
CA LEU A 562 12.22 -4.55 -38.60
C LEU A 562 11.02 -3.67 -38.22
N ALA A 563 9.98 -3.65 -39.07
CA ALA A 563 8.78 -2.85 -38.81
C ALA A 563 7.73 -3.59 -37.97
N ARG A 564 7.75 -4.92 -37.96
CA ARG A 564 6.83 -5.80 -37.19
C ARG A 564 7.63 -6.82 -36.41
N PHE A 565 7.31 -6.93 -35.13
CA PHE A 565 7.99 -7.82 -34.20
C PHE A 565 7.12 -8.09 -32.98
N GLN A 566 7.54 -9.03 -32.12
CA GLN A 566 7.01 -9.13 -30.77
C GLN A 566 7.99 -8.48 -29.79
N LEU A 567 7.50 -7.55 -28.97
CA LEU A 567 8.21 -7.10 -27.77
C LEU A 567 7.98 -8.14 -26.69
N GLY A 568 9.04 -8.79 -26.25
CA GLY A 568 9.00 -9.73 -25.15
C GLY A 568 9.71 -9.18 -23.91
N LEU A 569 9.22 -9.58 -22.74
CA LEU A 569 9.82 -9.32 -21.44
C LEU A 569 9.97 -10.62 -20.67
N ASN A 570 10.99 -10.70 -19.81
CA ASN A 570 11.16 -11.78 -18.85
C ASN A 570 11.75 -11.22 -17.55
N ASN A 571 11.46 -11.87 -16.40
CA ASN A 571 12.02 -11.51 -15.11
C ASN A 571 12.95 -12.61 -14.58
N GLN A 572 13.47 -12.43 -13.36
CA GLN A 572 14.38 -13.36 -12.70
C GLN A 572 13.76 -14.73 -12.36
N TRP A 573 12.45 -14.89 -12.50
CA TRP A 573 11.72 -16.13 -12.22
C TRP A 573 11.16 -16.80 -13.48
N ASP A 574 11.63 -16.38 -14.66
CA ASP A 574 11.21 -16.90 -15.96
C ASP A 574 9.70 -16.79 -16.22
N ASN A 575 9.09 -15.62 -15.87
CA ASN A 575 7.70 -15.31 -16.18
C ASN A 575 7.63 -14.49 -17.49
N PRO A 576 7.61 -15.13 -18.67
CA PRO A 576 7.66 -14.43 -19.95
C PRO A 576 6.34 -13.74 -20.27
N TRP A 577 6.44 -12.66 -21.02
CA TRP A 577 5.32 -11.97 -21.67
C TRP A 577 5.76 -11.50 -23.06
N ALA A 578 4.83 -11.45 -24.01
CA ALA A 578 5.10 -10.90 -25.33
C ALA A 578 3.86 -10.23 -25.92
N GLN A 579 4.07 -9.17 -26.69
CA GLN A 579 3.04 -8.43 -27.40
C GLN A 579 3.50 -8.11 -28.83
N ASP A 580 2.58 -8.28 -29.80
CA ASP A 580 2.81 -7.88 -31.18
C ASP A 580 2.90 -6.36 -31.31
N VAL A 581 3.89 -5.87 -32.01
CA VAL A 581 4.15 -4.45 -32.26
C VAL A 581 4.31 -4.21 -33.75
N ASP A 582 3.57 -3.23 -34.29
CA ASP A 582 3.75 -2.70 -35.63
C ASP A 582 4.16 -1.23 -35.53
N MET A 583 5.39 -0.93 -35.90
CA MET A 583 5.96 0.43 -35.82
C MET A 583 5.22 1.45 -36.70
N HIS A 584 4.48 1.00 -37.71
CA HIS A 584 3.69 1.90 -38.57
C HIS A 584 2.41 2.40 -37.89
N THR A 585 1.90 1.65 -36.93
CA THR A 585 0.68 1.99 -36.17
C THR A 585 0.97 2.48 -34.76
N LEU A 586 2.18 2.26 -34.26
CA LEU A 586 2.57 2.65 -32.92
C LEU A 586 2.66 4.18 -32.82
N GLN A 587 1.95 4.78 -31.88
CA GLN A 587 1.96 6.22 -31.66
C GLN A 587 3.36 6.69 -31.27
N ALA A 588 3.72 7.90 -31.70
CA ALA A 588 4.96 8.54 -31.25
C ALA A 588 4.88 8.85 -29.74
N CYS A 589 6.00 8.67 -29.04
CA CYS A 589 6.07 9.04 -27.63
C CYS A 589 5.89 10.56 -27.47
N ALA A 590 5.12 10.95 -26.44
CA ALA A 590 4.92 12.33 -26.06
C ALA A 590 6.20 12.99 -25.48
#